data_77c0c779bf4f4098c82a26d45c95531a
#
_entry.id   77c0c779bf4f4098c82a26d45c95531a
#
_cell.length_a   1.000
_cell.length_b   1.000
_cell.length_c   1.000
_cell.angle_alpha   90.00
_cell.angle_beta   90.00
_cell.angle_gamma   90.00
#
_symmetry.space_group_name_H-M   'P 1'
#
loop_
_entity.id
_entity.type
_entity.pdbx_description
1 polymer ?
#
loop_
_entity_poly.entity_id
_entity_poly.type
_entity_poly.pdbx_seq_one_letter_code
_entity_poly.pdbx_strand_id
1 'polypeptide(L)'
;MTPSPADRPAGRSVDAGGRPAGRSVDDDGGAPPAGRITRDVVLTAALEIIDRDGADALSMRRLARALDRDPMILYRHAPNKAALLDGVAETVLAQLHVDSADPDWAGQLRAVARDYRRLALAHPHVVPLLVTRPMATPLALRPQGTLRPLEDVLTLLTRAGFSGSDALHVYRALFGFLHGHVLNELQEIVEKPEETDDLLRLGLHRLPIGEFPLLRSLAPVLASYDGAAELERGLDILFTGLTTTLRPAADA
;
A
#
# COMPACT_ATOMS: atom_id res chain seq x y z
N MET A 1 -52.60 -30.64 30.76
CA MET A 1 -53.88 -30.11 31.23
C MET A 1 -54.09 -28.78 30.59
N THR A 2 -54.76 -28.78 29.46
CA THR A 2 -55.46 -27.65 28.81
C THR A 2 -56.75 -27.35 29.60
N PRO A 3 -57.34 -26.12 29.54
CA PRO A 3 -58.08 -25.76 28.35
C PRO A 3 -58.04 -24.26 27.95
N SER A 4 -58.28 -24.05 26.69
CA SER A 4 -58.93 -22.90 26.01
C SER A 4 -60.46 -22.97 26.32
N PRO A 5 -61.38 -22.07 25.84
CA PRO A 5 -61.34 -20.89 24.95
C PRO A 5 -62.37 -19.77 25.26
N ALA A 6 -62.41 -18.77 24.34
CA ALA A 6 -63.56 -17.96 23.87
C ALA A 6 -64.20 -16.88 24.76
N ASP A 7 -64.26 -15.64 24.29
CA ASP A 7 -65.50 -15.12 23.70
C ASP A 7 -65.33 -13.75 23.02
N ARG A 8 -65.93 -13.63 21.80
CA ARG A 8 -66.27 -12.40 21.14
C ARG A 8 -67.68 -11.95 21.52
N PRO A 9 -68.05 -10.65 21.32
CA PRO A 9 -68.76 -10.35 20.11
C PRO A 9 -68.52 -8.96 19.48
N ALA A 10 -68.82 -8.98 18.23
CA ALA A 10 -69.09 -8.10 17.13
C ALA A 10 -69.87 -6.78 17.38
N GLY A 11 -69.61 -5.82 16.47
CA GLY A 11 -70.69 -4.91 16.04
C GLY A 11 -70.29 -3.55 15.49
N ARG A 12 -70.42 -3.45 14.13
CA ARG A 12 -70.91 -2.31 13.30
C ARG A 12 -69.96 -1.18 12.92
N SER A 13 -69.59 -1.17 11.66
CA SER A 13 -69.88 -0.41 10.44
C SER A 13 -70.47 1.00 10.63
N VAL A 14 -69.92 1.97 9.89
CA VAL A 14 -70.40 2.80 8.77
C VAL A 14 -69.39 3.94 8.52
N ASP A 15 -68.82 4.01 7.40
CA ASP A 15 -69.10 4.65 6.10
C ASP A 15 -68.54 6.09 5.98
N ALA A 16 -68.04 6.33 4.78
CA ALA A 16 -68.00 7.53 3.99
C ALA A 16 -66.80 8.47 4.05
N GLY A 17 -66.02 8.45 2.98
CA GLY A 17 -65.82 9.70 2.21
C GLY A 17 -64.49 10.42 2.41
N GLY A 18 -63.68 10.40 1.39
CA GLY A 18 -62.68 11.49 1.26
C GLY A 18 -61.36 11.10 0.65
N ARG A 19 -61.29 10.86 -0.64
CA ARG A 19 -60.06 11.18 -1.39
C ARG A 19 -59.87 12.69 -1.37
N PRO A 20 -58.63 13.13 -1.14
CA PRO A 20 -57.98 13.75 -2.29
C PRO A 20 -56.47 13.48 -2.39
N ALA A 21 -56.06 13.56 -3.64
CA ALA A 21 -54.83 14.09 -4.19
C ALA A 21 -53.50 13.44 -3.83
N GLY A 22 -52.92 12.90 -4.88
CA GLY A 22 -51.54 12.53 -5.04
C GLY A 22 -50.55 13.53 -4.44
N ARG A 23 -49.61 12.99 -3.71
CA ARG A 23 -48.26 13.53 -3.60
C ARG A 23 -47.38 12.70 -4.48
N SER A 24 -46.97 13.29 -5.59
CA SER A 24 -45.81 12.91 -6.35
C SER A 24 -44.67 12.74 -5.36
N VAL A 25 -44.13 11.52 -5.29
CA VAL A 25 -42.80 11.29 -4.73
C VAL A 25 -41.88 11.92 -5.75
N ASP A 26 -41.48 13.14 -5.50
CA ASP A 26 -40.33 13.74 -6.16
C ASP A 26 -39.13 12.84 -5.80
N ASP A 27 -38.66 12.11 -6.81
CA ASP A 27 -37.37 11.43 -6.85
C ASP A 27 -36.32 12.55 -6.82
N ASP A 28 -36.03 12.99 -5.60
CA ASP A 28 -34.94 13.91 -5.32
C ASP A 28 -33.65 13.12 -5.43
N GLY A 29 -33.20 12.99 -6.68
CA GLY A 29 -31.85 12.56 -7.02
C GLY A 29 -30.84 13.53 -6.40
N GLY A 30 -30.81 13.57 -5.09
CA GLY A 30 -29.87 14.36 -4.31
C GLY A 30 -28.47 13.94 -4.64
N ALA A 31 -27.77 14.78 -5.40
CA ALA A 31 -26.33 14.76 -5.46
C ALA A 31 -25.78 14.62 -4.02
N PRO A 32 -24.73 13.82 -3.79
CA PRO A 32 -24.20 13.61 -2.43
C PRO A 32 -23.88 14.99 -1.83
N PRO A 33 -24.24 15.24 -0.56
CA PRO A 33 -24.08 16.54 0.05
C PRO A 33 -22.61 16.94 -0.03
N ALA A 34 -22.33 17.99 -0.78
CA ALA A 34 -21.03 18.64 -0.83
C ALA A 34 -20.64 19.03 0.60
N GLY A 35 -19.81 18.25 1.28
CA GLY A 35 -19.34 18.70 2.57
C GLY A 35 -18.77 17.70 3.57
N ARG A 36 -18.99 16.41 3.47
CA ARG A 36 -18.43 15.49 4.48
C ARG A 36 -17.06 15.00 4.05
N ILE A 37 -16.00 15.57 4.66
CA ILE A 37 -14.65 15.07 4.51
C ILE A 37 -14.58 13.67 5.12
N THR A 38 -14.11 12.70 4.33
CA THR A 38 -13.78 11.34 4.78
C THR A 38 -12.29 11.24 5.09
N ARG A 39 -11.89 10.21 5.82
CA ARG A 39 -10.48 9.90 6.06
C ARG A 39 -9.72 9.73 4.75
N ASP A 40 -10.32 9.06 3.77
CA ASP A 40 -9.70 8.79 2.47
C ASP A 40 -9.40 10.08 1.70
N VAL A 41 -10.34 11.03 1.67
CA VAL A 41 -10.11 12.36 1.06
C VAL A 41 -8.94 13.08 1.73
N VAL A 42 -8.84 13.01 3.06
CA VAL A 42 -7.74 13.62 3.82
C VAL A 42 -6.40 12.96 3.48
N LEU A 43 -6.36 11.62 3.41
CA LEU A 43 -5.14 10.86 3.12
C LEU A 43 -4.72 11.02 1.65
N THR A 44 -5.65 11.06 0.70
CA THR A 44 -5.36 11.32 -0.71
C THR A 44 -4.75 12.70 -0.89
N ALA A 45 -5.33 13.74 -0.31
CA ALA A 45 -4.77 15.09 -0.39
C ALA A 45 -3.39 15.20 0.33
N ALA A 46 -3.19 14.43 1.40
CA ALA A 46 -1.88 14.37 2.06
C ALA A 46 -0.84 13.68 1.17
N LEU A 47 -1.20 12.59 0.49
CA LEU A 47 -0.35 11.88 -0.47
C LEU A 47 0.05 12.82 -1.62
N GLU A 48 -0.90 13.55 -2.22
CA GLU A 48 -0.61 14.53 -3.29
C GLU A 48 0.37 15.62 -2.86
N ILE A 49 0.28 16.08 -1.61
CA ILE A 49 1.25 17.05 -1.06
C ILE A 49 2.64 16.42 -0.93
N ILE A 50 2.71 15.17 -0.46
CA ILE A 50 3.98 14.46 -0.29
C ILE A 50 4.61 14.17 -1.65
N ASP A 51 3.86 13.69 -2.62
CA ASP A 51 4.36 13.38 -3.97
C ASP A 51 4.95 14.61 -4.65
N ARG A 52 4.33 15.76 -4.46
CA ARG A 52 4.80 17.01 -5.07
C ARG A 52 5.98 17.63 -4.35
N ASP A 53 5.95 17.66 -3.02
CA ASP A 53 6.81 18.55 -2.22
C ASP A 53 7.58 17.83 -1.10
N GLY A 54 7.44 16.50 -0.99
CA GLY A 54 8.06 15.68 0.04
C GLY A 54 7.33 15.68 1.39
N ALA A 55 7.65 14.69 2.23
CA ALA A 55 6.98 14.47 3.52
C ALA A 55 7.19 15.62 4.53
N ASP A 56 8.30 16.33 4.44
CA ASP A 56 8.59 17.46 5.34
C ASP A 56 7.67 18.66 5.08
N ALA A 57 7.23 18.81 3.83
CA ALA A 57 6.30 19.86 3.44
C ALA A 57 4.88 19.66 3.96
N LEU A 58 4.51 18.44 4.39
CA LEU A 58 3.20 18.15 4.94
C LEU A 58 3.03 18.75 6.34
N SER A 59 1.96 19.52 6.52
CA SER A 59 1.51 20.03 7.83
C SER A 59 -0.02 20.09 7.88
N MET A 60 -0.62 20.01 9.09
CA MET A 60 -2.06 20.11 9.27
C MET A 60 -2.63 21.39 8.66
N ARG A 61 -1.91 22.53 8.79
CA ARG A 61 -2.34 23.81 8.20
C ARG A 61 -2.30 23.79 6.68
N ARG A 62 -1.26 23.19 6.09
CA ARG A 62 -1.12 23.10 4.63
C ARG A 62 -2.20 22.21 4.04
N LEU A 63 -2.44 21.05 4.67
CA LEU A 63 -3.47 20.11 4.26
C LEU A 63 -4.88 20.73 4.38
N ALA A 64 -5.15 21.42 5.49
CA ALA A 64 -6.42 22.14 5.68
C ALA A 64 -6.67 23.18 4.58
N ARG A 65 -5.63 23.94 4.23
CA ARG A 65 -5.68 24.90 3.12
C ARG A 65 -5.94 24.23 1.77
N ALA A 66 -5.29 23.10 1.50
CA ALA A 66 -5.47 22.35 0.26
C ALA A 66 -6.91 21.81 0.11
N LEU A 67 -7.52 21.46 1.23
CA LEU A 67 -8.89 20.94 1.28
C LEU A 67 -9.97 22.06 1.46
N ASP A 68 -9.56 23.32 1.57
CA ASP A 68 -10.44 24.44 1.91
C ASP A 68 -11.27 24.16 3.18
N ARG A 69 -10.60 23.78 4.27
CA ARG A 69 -11.24 23.40 5.53
C ARG A 69 -10.48 23.96 6.74
N ASP A 70 -11.20 24.03 7.87
CA ASP A 70 -10.59 24.35 9.15
C ASP A 70 -9.67 23.20 9.61
N PRO A 71 -8.44 23.48 10.05
CA PRO A 71 -7.52 22.47 10.58
C PRO A 71 -8.13 21.59 11.69
N MET A 72 -9.06 22.11 12.50
CA MET A 72 -9.72 21.36 13.56
C MET A 72 -10.54 20.17 13.05
N ILE A 73 -11.04 20.26 11.80
CA ILE A 73 -11.78 19.17 11.17
C ILE A 73 -10.85 17.98 10.89
N LEU A 74 -9.60 18.25 10.50
CA LEU A 74 -8.63 17.22 10.16
C LEU A 74 -8.18 16.40 11.36
N TYR A 75 -8.17 16.99 12.57
CA TYR A 75 -7.80 16.29 13.80
C TYR A 75 -8.76 15.14 14.15
N ARG A 76 -9.97 15.12 13.57
CA ARG A 76 -10.90 13.99 13.70
C ARG A 76 -10.47 12.78 12.85
N HIS A 77 -9.68 13.00 11.79
CA HIS A 77 -9.22 11.96 10.87
C HIS A 77 -7.78 11.51 11.15
N ALA A 78 -6.95 12.44 11.66
CA ALA A 78 -5.59 12.17 12.07
C ALA A 78 -5.21 13.11 13.24
N PRO A 79 -4.91 12.60 14.43
CA PRO A 79 -4.68 13.42 15.63
C PRO A 79 -3.38 14.25 15.55
N ASN A 80 -2.46 13.89 14.66
CA ASN A 80 -1.21 14.60 14.46
C ASN A 80 -0.58 14.26 13.09
N LYS A 81 0.53 14.93 12.75
CA LYS A 81 1.29 14.67 11.50
C LYS A 81 1.77 13.22 11.43
N ALA A 82 2.18 12.61 12.54
CA ALA A 82 2.65 11.23 12.55
C ALA A 82 1.55 10.26 12.11
N ALA A 83 0.35 10.38 12.67
CA ALA A 83 -0.82 9.57 12.27
C ALA A 83 -1.23 9.81 10.80
N LEU A 84 -1.02 11.02 10.29
CA LEU A 84 -1.24 11.33 8.88
C LEU A 84 -0.25 10.59 7.98
N LEU A 85 1.04 10.62 8.32
CA LEU A 85 2.09 9.92 7.58
C LEU A 85 1.88 8.38 7.63
N ASP A 86 1.45 7.84 8.78
CA ASP A 86 1.08 6.43 8.91
C ASP A 86 -0.10 6.08 8.00
N GLY A 87 -1.11 6.94 7.96
CA GLY A 87 -2.26 6.78 7.07
C GLY A 87 -1.90 6.86 5.58
N VAL A 88 -0.97 7.73 5.19
CA VAL A 88 -0.48 7.79 3.80
C VAL A 88 0.27 6.51 3.45
N ALA A 89 1.16 6.02 4.31
CA ALA A 89 1.84 4.74 4.10
C ALA A 89 0.83 3.59 3.99
N GLU A 90 -0.20 3.57 4.84
CA GLU A 90 -1.31 2.61 4.77
C GLU A 90 -2.02 2.67 3.42
N THR A 91 -2.36 3.87 2.93
CA THR A 91 -3.06 4.06 1.65
C THR A 91 -2.26 3.51 0.47
N VAL A 92 -0.94 3.65 0.49
CA VAL A 92 -0.07 3.11 -0.57
C VAL A 92 0.05 1.59 -0.44
N LEU A 93 0.30 1.05 0.76
CA LEU A 93 0.45 -0.39 0.99
C LEU A 93 -0.86 -1.16 0.80
N ALA A 94 -2.01 -0.56 1.05
CA ALA A 94 -3.32 -1.18 0.82
C ALA A 94 -3.61 -1.46 -0.67
N GLN A 95 -2.82 -0.91 -1.59
CA GLN A 95 -2.90 -1.22 -3.02
C GLN A 95 -2.16 -2.52 -3.40
N LEU A 96 -1.35 -3.07 -2.50
CA LEU A 96 -0.76 -4.40 -2.70
C LEU A 96 -1.85 -5.46 -2.56
N HIS A 97 -1.97 -6.29 -3.57
CA HIS A 97 -2.94 -7.37 -3.59
C HIS A 97 -2.24 -8.72 -3.55
N VAL A 98 -2.72 -9.61 -2.68
CA VAL A 98 -2.22 -10.98 -2.54
C VAL A 98 -3.42 -11.91 -2.59
N ASP A 99 -3.48 -12.80 -3.57
CA ASP A 99 -4.42 -13.91 -3.52
C ASP A 99 -3.84 -15.01 -2.63
N SER A 100 -4.22 -15.01 -1.37
CA SER A 100 -3.73 -15.98 -0.39
C SER A 100 -4.26 -17.40 -0.61
N ALA A 101 -5.14 -17.61 -1.60
CA ALA A 101 -5.67 -18.92 -1.97
C ALA A 101 -4.96 -19.54 -3.20
N ASP A 102 -4.15 -18.76 -3.90
CA ASP A 102 -3.42 -19.23 -5.09
C ASP A 102 -2.37 -20.28 -4.70
N PRO A 103 -2.34 -21.45 -5.35
CA PRO A 103 -1.30 -22.46 -5.11
C PRO A 103 0.08 -22.05 -5.58
N ASP A 104 0.20 -21.10 -6.53
CA ASP A 104 1.48 -20.55 -6.98
C ASP A 104 1.95 -19.41 -6.08
N TRP A 105 2.38 -19.75 -4.87
CA TRP A 105 2.89 -18.78 -3.91
C TRP A 105 4.06 -17.95 -4.45
N ALA A 106 4.93 -18.56 -5.27
CA ALA A 106 6.10 -17.87 -5.82
C ALA A 106 5.69 -16.84 -6.88
N GLY A 107 4.74 -17.20 -7.75
CA GLY A 107 4.14 -16.27 -8.71
C GLY A 107 3.42 -15.11 -8.04
N GLN A 108 2.66 -15.37 -6.95
CA GLN A 108 2.01 -14.34 -6.15
C GLN A 108 3.03 -13.38 -5.51
N LEU A 109 4.11 -13.89 -4.91
CA LEU A 109 5.15 -13.05 -4.33
C LEU A 109 5.90 -12.21 -5.38
N ARG A 110 6.08 -12.75 -6.61
CA ARG A 110 6.63 -11.96 -7.73
C ARG A 110 5.67 -10.84 -8.14
N ALA A 111 4.38 -11.10 -8.20
CA ALA A 111 3.37 -10.09 -8.49
C ALA A 111 3.39 -8.96 -7.43
N VAL A 112 3.43 -9.33 -6.14
CA VAL A 112 3.58 -8.37 -5.03
C VAL A 112 4.85 -7.53 -5.18
N ALA A 113 5.97 -8.15 -5.54
CA ALA A 113 7.24 -7.46 -5.73
C ALA A 113 7.19 -6.43 -6.87
N ARG A 114 6.58 -6.79 -8.00
CA ARG A 114 6.38 -5.87 -9.13
C ARG A 114 5.45 -4.72 -8.76
N ASP A 115 4.36 -5.01 -8.07
CA ASP A 115 3.42 -4.00 -7.59
C ASP A 115 4.06 -3.07 -6.57
N TYR A 116 4.85 -3.60 -5.63
CA TYR A 116 5.59 -2.79 -4.67
C TYR A 116 6.55 -1.83 -5.39
N ARG A 117 7.33 -2.31 -6.36
CA ARG A 117 8.21 -1.47 -7.19
C ARG A 117 7.41 -0.42 -7.95
N ARG A 118 6.31 -0.80 -8.61
CA ARG A 118 5.44 0.15 -9.33
C ARG A 118 4.92 1.26 -8.43
N LEU A 119 4.46 0.94 -7.22
CA LEU A 119 3.99 1.92 -6.23
C LEU A 119 5.12 2.80 -5.73
N ALA A 120 6.29 2.23 -5.47
CA ALA A 120 7.46 2.99 -5.04
C ALA A 120 7.91 4.02 -6.08
N LEU A 121 7.92 3.65 -7.37
CA LEU A 121 8.26 4.55 -8.46
C LEU A 121 7.17 5.60 -8.73
N ALA A 122 5.90 5.27 -8.48
CA ALA A 122 4.80 6.22 -8.58
C ALA A 122 4.81 7.25 -7.42
N HIS A 123 5.32 6.86 -6.25
CA HIS A 123 5.32 7.67 -5.03
C HIS A 123 6.72 7.73 -4.38
N PRO A 124 7.75 8.25 -5.06
CA PRO A 124 9.14 8.18 -4.58
C PRO A 124 9.34 8.86 -3.22
N HIS A 125 8.65 9.95 -2.95
CA HIS A 125 8.70 10.66 -1.67
C HIS A 125 8.02 9.92 -0.51
N VAL A 126 7.22 8.88 -0.80
CA VAL A 126 6.60 8.02 0.22
C VAL A 126 7.50 6.85 0.60
N VAL A 127 8.42 6.43 -0.27
CA VAL A 127 9.29 5.26 -0.02
C VAL A 127 10.02 5.31 1.32
N PRO A 128 10.61 6.42 1.76
CA PRO A 128 11.21 6.50 3.09
C PRO A 128 10.21 6.20 4.22
N LEU A 129 8.93 6.58 4.04
CA LEU A 129 7.87 6.29 5.01
C LEU A 129 7.54 4.79 5.03
N LEU A 130 7.46 4.14 3.86
CA LEU A 130 7.19 2.70 3.76
C LEU A 130 8.27 1.87 4.46
N VAL A 131 9.52 2.30 4.38
CA VAL A 131 10.67 1.61 4.98
C VAL A 131 10.79 1.86 6.49
N THR A 132 10.62 3.11 6.93
CA THR A 132 10.97 3.52 8.29
C THR A 132 9.79 3.54 9.26
N ARG A 133 8.60 3.88 8.80
CA ARG A 133 7.42 4.04 9.67
C ARG A 133 6.97 2.73 10.33
N PRO A 134 6.95 1.57 9.66
CA PRO A 134 6.60 0.32 10.32
C PRO A 134 7.49 -0.03 11.52
N MET A 135 8.73 0.45 11.54
CA MET A 135 9.67 0.20 12.63
C MET A 135 9.43 1.10 13.85
N ALA A 136 8.82 2.27 13.65
CA ALA A 136 8.57 3.25 14.70
C ALA A 136 7.33 2.94 15.54
N THR A 137 6.43 2.05 15.07
CA THR A 137 5.17 1.74 15.75
C THR A 137 5.11 0.25 16.08
N PRO A 138 4.83 -0.13 17.34
CA PRO A 138 4.63 -1.53 17.73
C PRO A 138 3.58 -2.21 16.84
N LEU A 139 3.79 -3.48 16.48
CA LEU A 139 2.98 -4.21 15.50
C LEU A 139 1.47 -4.09 15.78
N ALA A 140 1.06 -4.31 17.03
CA ALA A 140 -0.36 -4.28 17.43
C ALA A 140 -1.01 -2.88 17.35
N LEU A 141 -0.21 -1.83 17.22
CA LEU A 141 -0.68 -0.44 17.15
C LEU A 141 -0.64 0.13 15.72
N ARG A 142 -0.19 -0.68 14.76
CA ARG A 142 -0.14 -0.27 13.35
C ARG A 142 -1.53 -0.23 12.74
N PRO A 143 -1.78 0.67 11.76
CA PRO A 143 -3.01 0.66 11.00
C PRO A 143 -3.26 -0.70 10.33
N GLN A 144 -4.53 -1.14 10.31
CA GLN A 144 -4.88 -2.45 9.74
C GLN A 144 -4.47 -2.60 8.28
N GLY A 145 -4.55 -1.53 7.47
CA GLY A 145 -4.12 -1.54 6.07
C GLY A 145 -2.63 -1.80 5.87
N THR A 146 -1.77 -1.48 6.86
CA THR A 146 -0.34 -1.83 6.81
C THR A 146 -0.07 -3.26 7.26
N LEU A 147 -0.98 -3.86 8.03
CA LEU A 147 -0.86 -5.25 8.50
C LEU A 147 -1.44 -6.25 7.50
N ARG A 148 -2.42 -5.83 6.69
CA ARG A 148 -3.10 -6.71 5.76
C ARG A 148 -2.17 -7.43 4.78
N PRO A 149 -1.25 -6.73 4.07
CA PRO A 149 -0.29 -7.40 3.18
C PRO A 149 0.62 -8.41 3.90
N LEU A 150 0.98 -8.14 5.16
CA LEU A 150 1.73 -9.10 5.98
C LEU A 150 0.90 -10.36 6.23
N GLU A 151 -0.33 -10.21 6.71
CA GLU A 151 -1.23 -11.33 7.02
C GLU A 151 -1.52 -12.18 5.78
N ASP A 152 -1.78 -11.53 4.64
CA ASP A 152 -2.10 -12.21 3.39
C ASP A 152 -0.89 -13.00 2.86
N VAL A 153 0.33 -12.45 2.94
CA VAL A 153 1.57 -13.17 2.58
C VAL A 153 1.83 -14.34 3.52
N LEU A 154 1.68 -14.16 4.83
CA LEU A 154 1.85 -15.25 5.78
C LEU A 154 0.81 -16.37 5.58
N THR A 155 -0.43 -16.01 5.26
CA THR A 155 -1.50 -16.97 4.93
C THR A 155 -1.17 -17.73 3.65
N LEU A 156 -0.74 -17.05 2.59
CA LEU A 156 -0.29 -17.66 1.34
C LEU A 156 0.80 -18.71 1.58
N LEU A 157 1.84 -18.33 2.31
CA LEU A 157 2.99 -19.20 2.56
C LEU A 157 2.65 -20.39 3.48
N THR A 158 1.84 -20.18 4.52
CA THR A 158 1.43 -21.29 5.40
C THR A 158 0.53 -22.29 4.67
N ARG A 159 -0.31 -21.83 3.76
CA ARG A 159 -1.10 -22.72 2.87
C ARG A 159 -0.22 -23.48 1.88
N ALA A 160 0.90 -22.88 1.44
CA ALA A 160 1.90 -23.55 0.61
C ALA A 160 2.79 -24.54 1.38
N GLY A 161 2.52 -24.77 2.67
CA GLY A 161 3.21 -25.76 3.51
C GLY A 161 4.44 -25.23 4.27
N PHE A 162 4.71 -23.92 4.26
CA PHE A 162 5.75 -23.35 5.12
C PHE A 162 5.30 -23.33 6.58
N SER A 163 6.24 -23.57 7.51
CA SER A 163 5.97 -23.30 8.92
C SER A 163 5.73 -21.79 9.13
N GLY A 164 5.01 -21.41 10.20
CA GLY A 164 4.79 -19.99 10.50
C GLY A 164 6.10 -19.21 10.69
N SER A 165 7.15 -19.87 11.24
CA SER A 165 8.49 -19.29 11.36
C SER A 165 9.13 -19.05 10.00
N ASP A 166 9.09 -20.05 9.12
CA ASP A 166 9.68 -19.96 7.78
C ASP A 166 8.92 -18.94 6.91
N ALA A 167 7.58 -18.92 6.98
CA ALA A 167 6.77 -17.90 6.32
C ALA A 167 7.20 -16.48 6.72
N LEU A 168 7.46 -16.27 8.02
CA LEU A 168 7.95 -14.98 8.50
C LEU A 168 9.38 -14.67 8.03
N HIS A 169 10.24 -15.67 7.90
CA HIS A 169 11.58 -15.52 7.32
C HIS A 169 11.50 -15.15 5.83
N VAL A 170 10.66 -15.83 5.05
CA VAL A 170 10.40 -15.51 3.64
C VAL A 170 9.90 -14.07 3.49
N TYR A 171 8.90 -13.68 4.29
CA TYR A 171 8.39 -12.30 4.29
C TYR A 171 9.50 -11.27 4.55
N ARG A 172 10.31 -11.48 5.60
CA ARG A 172 11.40 -10.55 5.95
C ARG A 172 12.47 -10.47 4.88
N ALA A 173 12.84 -11.60 4.30
CA ALA A 173 13.82 -11.65 3.22
C ALA A 173 13.32 -10.92 1.98
N LEU A 174 12.06 -11.16 1.57
CA LEU A 174 11.44 -10.51 0.42
C LEU A 174 11.35 -8.99 0.61
N PHE A 175 10.71 -8.54 1.70
CA PHE A 175 10.52 -7.10 1.89
C PHE A 175 11.83 -6.37 2.20
N GLY A 176 12.78 -7.02 2.87
CA GLY A 176 14.14 -6.48 3.03
C GLY A 176 14.84 -6.28 1.68
N PHE A 177 14.73 -7.25 0.77
CA PHE A 177 15.22 -7.12 -0.60
C PHE A 177 14.49 -6.01 -1.36
N LEU A 178 13.15 -5.97 -1.34
CA LEU A 178 12.36 -4.98 -2.04
C LEU A 178 12.65 -3.55 -1.58
N HIS A 179 12.76 -3.33 -0.26
CA HIS A 179 13.12 -2.01 0.28
C HIS A 179 14.48 -1.56 -0.24
N GLY A 180 15.50 -2.44 -0.18
CA GLY A 180 16.83 -2.13 -0.70
C GLY A 180 16.82 -1.88 -2.21
N HIS A 181 16.12 -2.71 -2.96
CA HIS A 181 16.01 -2.59 -4.42
C HIS A 181 15.41 -1.23 -4.83
N VAL A 182 14.23 -0.86 -4.31
CA VAL A 182 13.58 0.40 -4.70
C VAL A 182 14.36 1.63 -4.24
N LEU A 183 15.01 1.58 -3.07
CA LEU A 183 15.88 2.68 -2.63
C LEU A 183 17.08 2.86 -3.56
N ASN A 184 17.72 1.76 -3.99
CA ASN A 184 18.81 1.82 -4.95
C ASN A 184 18.32 2.36 -6.30
N GLU A 185 17.21 1.83 -6.82
CA GLU A 185 16.65 2.28 -8.08
C GLU A 185 16.31 3.76 -8.08
N LEU A 186 15.72 4.29 -6.99
CA LEU A 186 15.41 5.72 -6.86
C LEU A 186 16.68 6.60 -6.78
N GLN A 187 17.81 6.05 -6.33
CA GLN A 187 19.10 6.76 -6.35
C GLN A 187 19.69 6.82 -7.77
N GLU A 188 19.39 5.79 -8.61
CA GLU A 188 19.81 5.79 -10.02
C GLU A 188 18.91 6.67 -10.91
N ILE A 189 17.66 6.94 -10.47
CA ILE A 189 16.74 7.88 -11.14
C ILE A 189 17.14 9.32 -10.74
N VAL A 190 18.07 9.90 -11.48
CA VAL A 190 18.39 11.31 -11.33
C VAL A 190 17.43 12.16 -12.17
N GLU A 191 17.16 13.39 -11.74
CA GLU A 191 16.22 14.32 -12.40
C GLU A 191 16.47 14.55 -13.89
N LYS A 192 17.69 14.22 -14.37
CA LYS A 192 18.09 14.31 -15.76
C LYS A 192 18.89 13.05 -16.16
N PRO A 193 18.21 11.98 -16.63
CA PRO A 193 18.84 10.70 -16.98
C PRO A 193 19.97 10.84 -18.03
N GLU A 194 19.83 11.78 -18.97
CA GLU A 194 20.82 12.03 -20.03
C GLU A 194 22.13 12.58 -19.48
N GLU A 195 22.07 13.47 -18.47
CA GLU A 195 23.26 13.99 -17.78
C GLU A 195 23.90 12.91 -16.88
N THR A 196 23.11 12.01 -16.31
CA THR A 196 23.60 10.96 -15.41
C THR A 196 24.44 9.94 -16.13
N ASP A 197 24.04 9.46 -17.32
CA ASP A 197 24.82 8.52 -18.12
C ASP A 197 26.17 9.07 -18.50
N ASP A 198 26.22 10.34 -18.92
CA ASP A 198 27.47 11.00 -19.27
C ASP A 198 28.36 11.30 -18.07
N LEU A 199 27.78 11.66 -16.91
CA LEU A 199 28.51 11.89 -15.66
C LEU A 199 29.07 10.59 -15.09
N LEU A 200 28.34 9.49 -15.12
CA LEU A 200 28.82 8.15 -14.73
C LEU A 200 29.98 7.70 -15.64
N ARG A 201 29.86 7.84 -16.96
CA ARG A 201 30.92 7.53 -17.92
C ARG A 201 32.15 8.38 -17.67
N LEU A 202 31.99 9.70 -17.53
CA LEU A 202 33.09 10.61 -17.26
C LEU A 202 33.72 10.36 -15.89
N GLY A 203 32.92 10.06 -14.86
CA GLY A 203 33.40 9.75 -13.52
C GLY A 203 34.25 8.48 -13.48
N LEU A 204 33.75 7.40 -14.08
CA LEU A 204 34.45 6.10 -14.13
C LEU A 204 35.74 6.16 -14.95
N HIS A 205 35.78 6.93 -16.03
CA HIS A 205 37.01 7.13 -16.82
C HIS A 205 38.10 7.91 -16.08
N ARG A 206 37.74 8.67 -15.06
CA ARG A 206 38.72 9.39 -14.20
C ARG A 206 39.33 8.53 -13.12
N LEU A 207 38.75 7.35 -12.83
CA LEU A 207 39.32 6.44 -11.85
C LEU A 207 40.68 5.89 -12.34
N PRO A 208 41.70 5.83 -11.47
CA PRO A 208 42.99 5.25 -11.81
C PRO A 208 42.82 3.76 -12.18
N ILE A 209 43.27 3.40 -13.40
CA ILE A 209 43.04 2.04 -13.92
C ILE A 209 43.77 0.97 -13.10
N GLY A 210 44.88 1.31 -12.49
CA GLY A 210 45.66 0.40 -11.63
C GLY A 210 44.98 0.11 -10.29
N GLU A 211 44.10 1.02 -9.83
CA GLU A 211 43.42 0.90 -8.54
C GLU A 211 41.97 0.35 -8.69
N PHE A 212 41.30 0.68 -9.81
CA PHE A 212 39.90 0.34 -10.06
C PHE A 212 39.66 -0.32 -11.42
N PRO A 213 40.41 -1.37 -11.80
CA PRO A 213 40.32 -1.97 -13.12
C PRO A 213 38.95 -2.57 -13.41
N LEU A 214 38.32 -3.21 -12.39
CA LEU A 214 37.02 -3.87 -12.54
C LEU A 214 35.88 -2.84 -12.68
N LEU A 215 35.85 -1.79 -11.86
CA LEU A 215 34.84 -0.73 -11.98
C LEU A 215 34.89 -0.07 -13.36
N ARG A 216 36.09 0.15 -13.90
CA ARG A 216 36.26 0.70 -15.25
C ARG A 216 35.78 -0.24 -16.34
N SER A 217 36.04 -1.54 -16.21
CA SER A 217 35.58 -2.53 -17.20
C SER A 217 34.06 -2.68 -17.19
N LEU A 218 33.40 -2.44 -16.06
CA LEU A 218 31.95 -2.53 -15.88
C LEU A 218 31.22 -1.19 -16.18
N ALA A 219 31.93 -0.15 -16.58
CA ALA A 219 31.34 1.18 -16.86
C ALA A 219 30.13 1.15 -17.79
N PRO A 220 30.12 0.38 -18.92
CA PRO A 220 28.93 0.28 -19.78
C PRO A 220 27.72 -0.38 -19.09
N VAL A 221 27.96 -1.35 -18.21
CA VAL A 221 26.92 -2.05 -17.45
C VAL A 221 26.35 -1.15 -16.37
N LEU A 222 27.22 -0.41 -15.66
CA LEU A 222 26.81 0.56 -14.65
C LEU A 222 26.00 1.71 -15.24
N ALA A 223 26.28 2.08 -16.49
CA ALA A 223 25.53 3.14 -17.20
C ALA A 223 24.19 2.67 -17.76
N SER A 224 23.91 1.37 -17.79
CA SER A 224 22.70 0.79 -18.37
C SER A 224 21.85 0.07 -17.31
N TYR A 225 21.45 0.80 -16.27
CA TYR A 225 20.61 0.22 -15.20
C TYR A 225 19.17 -0.01 -15.68
N ASP A 226 18.71 -1.26 -15.56
CA ASP A 226 17.30 -1.66 -15.76
C ASP A 226 16.75 -2.23 -14.47
N GLY A 227 16.05 -1.39 -13.68
CA GLY A 227 15.51 -1.77 -12.40
C GLY A 227 14.47 -2.89 -12.46
N ALA A 228 13.75 -3.05 -13.58
CA ALA A 228 12.81 -4.15 -13.72
C ALA A 228 13.55 -5.49 -13.94
N ALA A 229 14.57 -5.50 -14.79
CA ALA A 229 15.40 -6.70 -15.01
C ALA A 229 16.19 -7.08 -13.75
N GLU A 230 16.71 -6.11 -13.02
CA GLU A 230 17.43 -6.35 -11.76
C GLU A 230 16.50 -6.88 -10.66
N LEU A 231 15.24 -6.41 -10.59
CA LEU A 231 14.24 -6.96 -9.69
C LEU A 231 14.02 -8.46 -9.97
N GLU A 232 13.77 -8.84 -11.22
CA GLU A 232 13.50 -10.23 -11.58
C GLU A 232 14.70 -11.15 -11.28
N ARG A 233 15.93 -10.72 -11.59
CA ARG A 233 17.14 -11.47 -11.23
C ARG A 233 17.30 -11.63 -9.73
N GLY A 234 17.08 -10.57 -8.97
CA GLY A 234 17.17 -10.63 -7.52
C GLY A 234 16.11 -11.57 -6.92
N LEU A 235 14.88 -11.56 -7.46
CA LEU A 235 13.83 -12.50 -7.05
C LEU A 235 14.19 -13.95 -7.40
N ASP A 236 14.82 -14.22 -8.55
CA ASP A 236 15.27 -15.56 -8.92
C ASP A 236 16.31 -16.11 -7.93
N ILE A 237 17.28 -15.28 -7.58
CA ILE A 237 18.29 -15.63 -6.56
C ILE A 237 17.66 -15.88 -5.20
N LEU A 238 16.77 -14.96 -4.77
CA LEU A 238 16.10 -15.04 -3.48
C LEU A 238 15.24 -16.29 -3.38
N PHE A 239 14.36 -16.56 -4.35
CA PHE A 239 13.45 -17.69 -4.31
C PHE A 239 14.17 -19.02 -4.48
N THR A 240 15.23 -19.10 -5.29
CA THR A 240 16.09 -20.29 -5.37
C THR A 240 16.73 -20.59 -4.02
N GLY A 241 17.26 -19.57 -3.34
CA GLY A 241 17.82 -19.72 -1.99
C GLY A 241 16.78 -20.13 -0.96
N LEU A 242 15.61 -19.50 -0.97
CA LEU A 242 14.53 -19.80 -0.03
C LEU A 242 13.99 -21.23 -0.21
N THR A 243 13.72 -21.65 -1.44
CA THR A 243 13.22 -23.01 -1.72
C THR A 243 14.23 -24.10 -1.44
N THR A 244 15.52 -23.79 -1.50
CA THR A 244 16.58 -24.73 -1.16
C THR A 244 16.75 -24.88 0.35
N THR A 245 16.57 -23.77 1.10
CA THR A 245 16.84 -23.72 2.54
C THR A 245 15.58 -23.98 3.38
N LEU A 246 14.44 -23.46 2.93
CA LEU A 246 13.15 -23.51 3.63
C LEU A 246 12.19 -24.29 2.72
N ARG A 247 12.19 -25.62 2.79
CA ARG A 247 11.26 -26.42 1.99
C ARG A 247 9.86 -26.34 2.59
N PRO A 248 8.81 -26.12 1.76
CA PRO A 248 7.46 -26.48 2.17
C PRO A 248 7.48 -27.95 2.60
N ALA A 249 6.76 -28.29 3.69
CA ALA A 249 6.59 -29.69 4.05
C ALA A 249 5.95 -30.40 2.84
N ALA A 250 6.67 -31.34 2.23
CA ALA A 250 6.09 -32.22 1.23
C ALA A 250 4.91 -32.95 1.91
N ASP A 251 3.78 -33.00 1.22
CA ASP A 251 2.57 -33.69 1.69
C ASP A 251 2.95 -35.00 2.40
N ALA A 252 2.66 -35.06 3.72
CA ALA A 252 2.80 -36.25 4.52
C ALA A 252 1.50 -37.06 4.47
#